data_86a428255c0a8e4f4eec7ea4127a0e25
#
_entry.id   86a428255c0a8e4f4eec7ea4127a0e25
#
_cell.length_a   1.000
_cell.length_b   1.000
_cell.length_c   1.000
_cell.angle_alpha   90.00
_cell.angle_beta   90.00
_cell.angle_gamma   90.00
#
_symmetry.space_group_name_H-M   'P 1'
#
loop_
_entity.id
_entity.type
_entity.pdbx_description
1 polymer ?
#
loop_
_entity_poly.entity_id
_entity_poly.type
_entity_poly.pdbx_seq_one_letter_code
_entity_poly.pdbx_strand_id
1 'polypeptide(L)'
;NKGQWSIPGGSQLLGETASEAAQRELLEETGVKVDRLFLVDVVDAIIPGVEGKIKYHYTLVDYMGQWQSGESRPGDDAKEVRWVRLNELSSYSLLEKTMNIIQKAAAMNT
;
A
#
# COMPACT_ATOMS: atom_id res chain seq x y z
N ASN A 1 -3.52 2.45 13.21
CA ASN A 1 -4.35 3.61 13.55
C ASN A 1 -5.81 3.36 13.19
N LYS A 2 -6.66 3.38 14.20
CA LYS A 2 -8.09 3.17 14.03
C LYS A 2 -8.69 4.24 13.09
N GLY A 3 -9.50 3.78 12.15
CA GLY A 3 -10.21 4.67 11.26
C GLY A 3 -9.36 5.30 10.15
N GLN A 4 -8.09 4.91 10.07
CA GLN A 4 -7.21 5.42 9.04
C GLN A 4 -7.15 4.47 7.86
N TRP A 5 -7.28 5.02 6.67
CA TRP A 5 -7.15 4.28 5.44
C TRP A 5 -5.69 4.22 4.99
N SER A 6 -5.33 3.16 4.32
CA SER A 6 -4.00 3.00 3.75
C SER A 6 -4.07 2.11 2.51
N ILE A 7 -2.96 2.05 1.79
CA ILE A 7 -2.84 1.12 0.68
C ILE A 7 -2.44 -0.26 1.23
N PRO A 8 -2.81 -1.35 0.55
CA PRO A 8 -2.42 -2.69 0.98
C PRO A 8 -0.91 -2.88 1.01
N GLY A 9 -0.43 -3.71 1.91
CA GLY A 9 0.99 -4.03 1.97
C GLY A 9 1.32 -4.92 3.15
N GLY A 10 2.55 -5.36 3.20
CA GLY A 10 3.04 -6.21 4.26
C GLY A 10 4.51 -6.56 4.05
N SER A 11 4.99 -7.52 4.83
CA SER A 11 6.39 -7.91 4.83
C SER A 11 6.69 -8.99 3.81
N GLN A 12 7.90 -8.94 3.26
CA GLN A 12 8.41 -10.01 2.42
C GLN A 12 8.56 -11.30 3.20
N LEU A 13 8.26 -12.41 2.56
CA LEU A 13 8.61 -13.73 3.07
C LEU A 13 10.01 -14.10 2.57
N LEU A 14 10.66 -15.00 3.28
CA LEU A 14 11.99 -15.46 2.89
C LEU A 14 11.94 -16.09 1.49
N GLY A 15 12.81 -15.61 0.60
CA GLY A 15 12.85 -16.10 -0.78
C GLY A 15 11.90 -15.41 -1.74
N GLU A 16 11.07 -14.50 -1.23
CA GLU A 16 10.10 -13.76 -2.01
C GLU A 16 10.68 -12.43 -2.46
N THR A 17 10.49 -12.07 -3.73
CA THR A 17 10.91 -10.73 -4.18
C THR A 17 9.94 -9.68 -3.66
N ALA A 18 10.36 -8.41 -3.69
CA ALA A 18 9.50 -7.31 -3.24
C ALA A 18 8.21 -7.24 -4.06
N SER A 19 8.30 -7.42 -5.38
CA SER A 19 7.10 -7.38 -6.23
C SER A 19 6.17 -8.57 -5.98
N GLU A 20 6.74 -9.75 -5.72
CA GLU A 20 5.95 -10.93 -5.37
C GLU A 20 5.22 -10.71 -4.04
N ALA A 21 5.90 -10.11 -3.08
CA ALA A 21 5.29 -9.77 -1.79
C ALA A 21 4.11 -8.81 -1.97
N ALA A 22 4.30 -7.78 -2.80
CA ALA A 22 3.25 -6.80 -3.07
C ALA A 22 2.02 -7.46 -3.69
N GLN A 23 2.21 -8.34 -4.67
CA GLN A 23 1.10 -9.06 -5.30
C GLN A 23 0.39 -9.99 -4.31
N ARG A 24 1.16 -10.72 -3.52
CA ARG A 24 0.61 -11.65 -2.52
C ARG A 24 -0.20 -10.91 -1.46
N GLU A 25 0.36 -9.83 -0.90
CA GLU A 25 -0.31 -9.05 0.14
C GLU A 25 -1.60 -8.41 -0.39
N LEU A 26 -1.56 -7.89 -1.61
CA LEU A 26 -2.75 -7.32 -2.22
C LEU A 26 -3.86 -8.37 -2.35
N LEU A 27 -3.53 -9.56 -2.83
CA LEU A 27 -4.49 -10.64 -2.99
C LEU A 27 -5.06 -11.09 -1.64
N GLU A 28 -4.18 -11.27 -0.64
CA GLU A 28 -4.60 -11.70 0.70
C GLU A 28 -5.51 -10.67 1.37
N GLU A 29 -5.18 -9.40 1.25
CA GLU A 29 -5.90 -8.33 1.95
C GLU A 29 -7.16 -7.88 1.23
N THR A 30 -7.20 -7.99 -0.10
CA THR A 30 -8.30 -7.38 -0.88
C THR A 30 -9.01 -8.33 -1.83
N GLY A 31 -8.44 -9.48 -2.11
CA GLY A 31 -8.99 -10.39 -3.13
C GLY A 31 -8.70 -9.96 -4.56
N VAL A 32 -7.94 -8.89 -4.75
CA VAL A 32 -7.65 -8.34 -6.07
C VAL A 32 -6.31 -8.86 -6.59
N LYS A 33 -6.29 -9.26 -7.85
CA LYS A 33 -5.08 -9.70 -8.53
C LYS A 33 -4.68 -8.69 -9.58
N VAL A 34 -3.42 -8.28 -9.56
CA VAL A 34 -2.89 -7.29 -10.50
C VAL A 34 -1.86 -7.92 -11.42
N ASP A 35 -1.69 -7.30 -12.55
CA ASP A 35 -0.69 -7.64 -13.54
C ASP A 35 0.21 -6.42 -13.74
N ARG A 36 1.44 -6.67 -14.20
CA ARG A 36 2.40 -5.61 -14.53
C ARG A 36 2.59 -4.60 -13.41
N LEU A 37 3.40 -4.98 -12.44
CA LEU A 37 3.77 -4.05 -11.37
C LEU A 37 4.89 -3.12 -11.84
N PHE A 38 4.72 -1.84 -11.52
CA PHE A 38 5.71 -0.81 -11.76
C PHE A 38 6.09 -0.16 -10.45
N LEU A 39 7.39 0.03 -10.24
CA LEU A 39 7.88 0.70 -9.04
C LEU A 39 7.47 2.18 -9.08
N VAL A 40 6.83 2.62 -8.00
CA VAL A 40 6.47 4.03 -7.83
C VAL A 40 7.54 4.76 -7.04
N ASP A 41 7.89 4.23 -5.88
CA ASP A 41 8.88 4.86 -5.02
C ASP A 41 9.38 3.90 -3.96
N VAL A 42 10.51 4.26 -3.35
CA VAL A 42 11.05 3.61 -2.16
C VAL A 42 11.15 4.68 -1.08
N VAL A 43 10.49 4.46 0.03
CA VAL A 43 10.38 5.45 1.10
C VAL A 43 10.81 4.83 2.42
N ASP A 44 11.63 5.56 3.17
CA ASP A 44 11.98 5.15 4.51
C ASP A 44 10.96 5.71 5.50
N ALA A 45 10.33 4.82 6.25
CA ALA A 45 9.43 5.20 7.32
C ALA A 45 10.15 4.99 8.66
N ILE A 46 10.55 6.08 9.26
CA ILE A 46 11.29 6.07 10.53
C ILE A 46 10.33 6.55 11.61
N ILE A 47 9.96 5.65 12.51
CA ILE A 47 8.96 5.93 13.54
C ILE A 47 9.65 6.16 14.86
N PRO A 48 9.55 7.39 15.43
CA PRO A 48 10.21 7.68 16.69
C PRO A 48 9.56 6.97 17.86
N GLY A 49 10.37 6.66 18.85
CA GLY A 49 9.95 6.10 20.11
C GLY A 49 10.24 7.07 21.25
N VAL A 50 10.41 6.54 22.44
CA VAL A 50 10.70 7.33 23.63
C VAL A 50 12.18 7.73 23.66
N GLU A 51 12.46 8.88 24.29
CA GLU A 51 13.83 9.34 24.57
C GLU A 51 14.71 9.50 23.33
N GLY A 52 14.11 9.91 22.20
CA GLY A 52 14.85 10.12 20.98
C GLY A 52 15.28 8.85 20.26
N LYS A 53 14.88 7.70 20.74
CA LYS A 53 15.20 6.43 20.12
C LYS A 53 14.22 6.14 18.99
N ILE A 54 14.67 5.40 18.00
CA ILE A 54 13.81 4.98 16.89
C ILE A 54 13.09 3.71 17.31
N LYS A 55 11.75 3.72 17.22
CA LYS A 55 10.93 2.55 17.55
C LYS A 55 10.90 1.54 16.40
N TYR A 56 10.65 2.04 15.19
CA TYR A 56 10.61 1.21 13.99
C TYR A 56 11.26 1.96 12.83
N HIS A 57 11.87 1.20 11.94
CA HIS A 57 12.41 1.72 10.70
C HIS A 57 12.08 0.71 9.59
N TYR A 58 11.23 1.13 8.65
CA TYR A 58 10.84 0.31 7.51
C TYR A 58 11.27 0.97 6.22
N THR A 59 11.72 0.15 5.28
CA THR A 59 11.88 0.60 3.91
C THR A 59 10.67 0.11 3.14
N LEU A 60 9.86 1.05 2.67
CA LEU A 60 8.62 0.77 1.97
C LEU A 60 8.88 0.82 0.47
N VAL A 61 8.57 -0.26 -0.21
CA VAL A 61 8.71 -0.36 -1.67
C VAL A 61 7.29 -0.34 -2.25
N ASP A 62 6.94 0.77 -2.89
CA ASP A 62 5.59 1.01 -3.36
C ASP A 62 5.47 0.75 -4.84
N TYR A 63 4.48 -0.05 -5.22
CA TYR A 63 4.20 -0.43 -6.59
C TYR A 63 2.82 0.02 -7.02
N MET A 64 2.66 0.23 -8.32
CA MET A 64 1.34 0.30 -8.94
C MET A 64 1.22 -0.86 -9.92
N GLY A 65 0.00 -1.32 -10.13
CA GLY A 65 -0.27 -2.42 -11.05
C GLY A 65 -1.58 -2.22 -11.76
N GLN A 66 -1.81 -3.03 -12.78
CA GLN A 66 -3.08 -3.04 -13.50
C GLN A 66 -3.96 -4.14 -12.94
N TRP A 67 -5.23 -3.80 -12.70
CA TRP A 67 -6.20 -4.80 -12.26
C TRP A 67 -6.30 -5.89 -13.32
N GLN A 68 -6.17 -7.14 -12.90
CA GLN A 68 -6.28 -8.30 -13.74
C GLN A 68 -7.59 -9.04 -13.48
N SER A 69 -7.88 -9.30 -12.22
CA SER A 69 -9.06 -10.05 -11.84
C SER A 69 -9.35 -9.87 -10.35
N GLY A 70 -10.51 -10.35 -9.94
CA GLY A 70 -10.93 -10.35 -8.56
C GLY A 70 -11.80 -9.18 -8.18
N GLU A 71 -12.74 -9.42 -7.30
CA GLU A 71 -13.58 -8.38 -6.71
C GLU A 71 -12.99 -8.02 -5.36
N SER A 72 -12.94 -6.72 -5.05
CA SER A 72 -12.41 -6.28 -3.78
C SER A 72 -13.29 -6.77 -2.63
N ARG A 73 -12.65 -7.37 -1.64
CA ARG A 73 -13.30 -7.84 -0.43
C ARG A 73 -12.27 -7.87 0.70
N PRO A 74 -12.66 -7.57 1.94
CA PRO A 74 -11.73 -7.65 3.05
C PRO A 74 -11.22 -9.07 3.23
N GLY A 75 -9.90 -9.21 3.44
CA GLY A 75 -9.26 -10.45 3.77
C GLY A 75 -8.31 -10.24 4.92
N ASP A 76 -7.88 -11.31 5.57
CA ASP A 76 -6.94 -11.29 6.70
C ASP A 76 -7.31 -10.22 7.73
N ASP A 77 -6.45 -9.23 7.93
CA ASP A 77 -6.62 -8.22 8.97
C ASP A 77 -7.35 -6.96 8.49
N ALA A 78 -7.73 -6.90 7.24
CA ALA A 78 -8.42 -5.73 6.70
C ALA A 78 -9.88 -5.71 7.18
N LYS A 79 -10.31 -4.58 7.74
CA LYS A 79 -11.69 -4.40 8.18
C LYS A 79 -12.60 -4.01 7.03
N GLU A 80 -12.08 -3.25 6.09
CA GLU A 80 -12.83 -2.74 4.96
C GLU A 80 -11.89 -2.48 3.80
N VAL A 81 -12.37 -2.74 2.58
CA VAL A 81 -11.62 -2.51 1.35
C VAL A 81 -12.52 -1.74 0.39
N ARG A 82 -11.98 -0.72 -0.24
CA ARG A 82 -12.72 0.09 -1.21
C ARG A 82 -11.91 0.46 -2.43
N TRP A 83 -12.58 0.44 -3.57
CA TRP A 83 -12.11 1.14 -4.75
C TRP A 83 -12.45 2.62 -4.59
N VAL A 84 -11.45 3.49 -4.80
CA VAL A 84 -11.61 4.93 -4.61
C VAL A 84 -11.13 5.66 -5.84
N ARG A 85 -11.94 6.59 -6.34
CA ARG A 85 -11.54 7.46 -7.43
C ARG A 85 -10.53 8.50 -6.92
N LEU A 86 -9.61 8.90 -7.78
CA LEU A 86 -8.58 9.87 -7.40
C LEU A 86 -9.17 11.17 -6.86
N ASN A 87 -10.27 11.64 -7.43
CA ASN A 87 -10.91 12.88 -6.99
C ASN A 87 -11.69 12.74 -5.68
N GLU A 88 -11.78 11.53 -5.13
CA GLU A 88 -12.47 11.26 -3.88
C GLU A 88 -11.51 10.95 -2.72
N LEU A 89 -10.20 10.93 -2.99
CA LEU A 89 -9.20 10.57 -1.98
C LEU A 89 -9.23 11.48 -0.77
N SER A 90 -9.52 12.77 -0.97
CA SER A 90 -9.56 13.74 0.12
C SER A 90 -10.66 13.44 1.15
N SER A 91 -11.66 12.64 0.78
CA SER A 91 -12.73 12.22 1.69
C SER A 91 -12.31 11.11 2.65
N TYR A 92 -11.13 10.54 2.43
CA TYR A 92 -10.61 9.44 3.25
C TYR A 92 -9.48 9.92 4.12
N SER A 93 -9.38 9.36 5.32
CA SER A 93 -8.31 9.69 6.26
C SER A 93 -7.05 8.92 5.85
N LEU A 94 -6.18 9.58 5.08
CA LEU A 94 -4.92 9.01 4.60
C LEU A 94 -3.75 9.81 5.16
N LEU A 95 -2.66 9.13 5.46
CA LEU A 95 -1.42 9.80 5.80
C LEU A 95 -0.92 10.59 4.58
N GLU A 96 -0.27 11.72 4.84
CA GLU A 96 0.28 12.56 3.77
C GLU A 96 1.22 11.78 2.86
N LYS A 97 2.07 10.93 3.43
CA LYS A 97 2.99 10.09 2.64
C LYS A 97 2.25 9.14 1.72
N THR A 98 1.17 8.54 2.20
CA THR A 98 0.34 7.65 1.40
C THR A 98 -0.33 8.41 0.25
N MET A 99 -0.87 9.58 0.54
CA MET A 99 -1.48 10.44 -0.48
C MET A 99 -0.47 10.80 -1.56
N ASN A 100 0.75 11.15 -1.16
CA ASN A 100 1.81 11.51 -2.09
C ASN A 100 2.17 10.35 -3.03
N ILE A 101 2.23 9.14 -2.50
CA ILE A 101 2.52 7.94 -3.30
C ILE A 101 1.41 7.69 -4.32
N ILE A 102 0.16 7.81 -3.90
CA ILE A 102 -0.98 7.60 -4.80
C ILE A 102 -0.96 8.64 -5.94
N GLN A 103 -0.70 9.90 -5.60
CA GLN A 103 -0.63 10.97 -6.59
C GLN A 103 0.52 10.76 -7.56
N LYS A 104 1.67 10.29 -7.07
CA LYS A 104 2.82 9.99 -7.92
C LYS A 104 2.49 8.84 -8.87
N ALA A 105 1.85 7.79 -8.38
CA ALA A 105 1.43 6.66 -9.21
C ALA A 105 0.46 7.10 -10.29
N ALA A 106 -0.49 7.96 -9.95
CA ALA A 106 -1.46 8.50 -10.91
C ALA A 106 -0.76 9.30 -12.02
N ALA A 107 0.24 10.11 -11.67
CA ALA A 107 1.00 10.88 -12.63
C ALA A 107 1.81 9.99 -13.57
N MET A 108 2.32 8.88 -13.08
CA MET A 108 3.08 7.92 -13.88
C MET A 108 2.20 7.17 -14.88
N ASN A 109 0.91 7.09 -14.62
CA ASN A 109 -0.04 6.32 -15.42
C ASN A 109 -0.68 7.16 -16.53
N THR A 110 -0.24 8.37 -16.76
CA THR A 110 -0.79 9.23 -17.81
C THR A 110 -0.07 9.04 -19.15
#